data_658f07e65cdb235e7adf9041f79b4d3e
#
_entry.id   658f07e65cdb235e7adf9041f79b4d3e
#
_cell.length_a   1.000
_cell.length_b   1.000
_cell.length_c   1.000
_cell.angle_alpha   90.00
_cell.angle_beta   90.00
_cell.angle_gamma   90.00
#
_symmetry.space_group_name_H-M   'P 1'
#
loop_
_entity.id
_entity.type
_entity.pdbx_description
1 polymer ?
#
loop_
_entity_poly.entity_id
_entity_poly.type
_entity_poly.pdbx_seq_one_letter_code
_entity_poly.pdbx_strand_id
1 'polypeptide(L)'
;MKKLIIALICLLFISKIDAQSPNDNLLKLGIKLPTPAAPIANYVKLVQVGKLIFLSGHGPLLQNGNYLTGKLGKEVSIEQGYEAAKLCGVALLSSLQLAIGDLSKVKRIVKATGFVNSTENFTDQPKVINGFSDLMAAVFEDKGKHARSAIGTASLPLNMAVEIEMIVEIE
;
A
#
# COMPACT_ATOMS: atom_id res chain seq x y z
N MET A 1 -12.66 -35.48 59.58
CA MET A 1 -11.97 -34.29 59.07
C MET A 1 -12.01 -34.34 57.53
N LYS A 2 -12.96 -33.66 56.94
CA LYS A 2 -13.13 -33.63 55.46
C LYS A 2 -12.24 -32.51 54.88
N LYS A 3 -11.24 -32.88 54.11
CA LYS A 3 -10.39 -31.89 53.38
C LYS A 3 -11.19 -31.39 52.16
N LEU A 4 -11.54 -30.13 52.20
CA LEU A 4 -12.15 -29.41 51.09
C LEU A 4 -11.06 -29.02 50.08
N ILE A 5 -11.07 -29.65 48.91
CA ILE A 5 -10.18 -29.31 47.78
C ILE A 5 -10.91 -28.24 46.97
N ILE A 6 -10.50 -26.97 47.11
CA ILE A 6 -10.97 -25.89 46.28
C ILE A 6 -10.15 -25.92 44.97
N ALA A 7 -10.74 -26.43 43.89
CA ALA A 7 -10.16 -26.34 42.57
C ALA A 7 -10.40 -24.91 42.02
N LEU A 8 -9.33 -24.10 42.02
CA LEU A 8 -9.32 -22.78 41.41
C LEU A 8 -9.27 -22.97 39.87
N ILE A 9 -10.42 -22.91 39.24
CA ILE A 9 -10.51 -22.91 37.77
C ILE A 9 -10.15 -21.49 37.31
N CYS A 10 -8.89 -21.27 36.93
CA CYS A 10 -8.49 -20.09 36.17
C CYS A 10 -9.10 -20.16 34.79
N LEU A 11 -10.25 -19.54 34.58
CA LEU A 11 -10.78 -19.23 33.25
C LEU A 11 -9.83 -18.23 32.61
N LEU A 12 -8.90 -18.73 31.81
CA LEU A 12 -8.14 -17.91 30.88
C LEU A 12 -9.13 -17.40 29.79
N PHE A 13 -9.67 -16.22 30.00
CA PHE A 13 -10.26 -15.45 28.91
C PHE A 13 -9.14 -15.12 27.93
N ILE A 14 -8.91 -16.01 26.96
CA ILE A 14 -8.14 -15.67 25.76
C ILE A 14 -9.01 -14.70 24.99
N SER A 15 -8.88 -13.41 25.28
CA SER A 15 -9.40 -12.37 24.40
C SER A 15 -8.73 -12.61 23.05
N LYS A 16 -9.47 -13.12 22.08
CA LYS A 16 -9.04 -13.04 20.67
C LYS A 16 -8.88 -11.54 20.42
N ILE A 17 -7.66 -11.08 20.33
CA ILE A 17 -7.36 -9.80 19.70
C ILE A 17 -7.71 -10.04 18.25
N ASP A 18 -8.92 -9.69 17.86
CA ASP A 18 -9.31 -9.68 16.45
C ASP A 18 -8.36 -8.71 15.76
N ALA A 19 -7.48 -9.24 14.92
CA ALA A 19 -6.65 -8.42 14.07
C ALA A 19 -7.57 -7.49 13.29
N GLN A 20 -7.35 -6.19 13.43
CA GLN A 20 -8.22 -5.16 12.88
C GLN A 20 -8.28 -5.32 11.36
N SER A 21 -9.48 -5.21 10.77
CA SER A 21 -9.60 -5.38 9.32
C SER A 21 -8.86 -4.26 8.58
N PRO A 22 -8.30 -4.52 7.39
CA PRO A 22 -7.69 -3.47 6.57
C PRO A 22 -8.64 -2.29 6.29
N ASN A 23 -9.95 -2.55 6.16
CA ASN A 23 -10.95 -1.51 5.97
C ASN A 23 -11.11 -0.62 7.21
N ASP A 24 -11.09 -1.21 8.43
CA ASP A 24 -11.14 -0.43 9.67
C ASP A 24 -9.89 0.44 9.83
N ASN A 25 -8.72 -0.09 9.45
CA ASN A 25 -7.47 0.66 9.46
C ASN A 25 -7.50 1.83 8.48
N LEU A 26 -8.02 1.65 7.26
CA LEU A 26 -8.24 2.72 6.30
C LEU A 26 -9.17 3.81 6.86
N LEU A 27 -10.29 3.42 7.49
CA LEU A 27 -11.21 4.36 8.13
C LEU A 27 -10.54 5.19 9.24
N LYS A 28 -9.74 4.55 10.10
CA LYS A 28 -8.97 5.26 11.15
C LYS A 28 -7.95 6.24 10.60
N LEU A 29 -7.35 5.91 9.44
CA LEU A 29 -6.43 6.79 8.74
C LEU A 29 -7.16 7.92 7.97
N GLY A 30 -8.50 7.93 7.99
CA GLY A 30 -9.31 8.89 7.23
C GLY A 30 -9.22 8.69 5.71
N ILE A 31 -8.83 7.49 5.26
CA ILE A 31 -8.63 7.17 3.84
C ILE A 31 -9.89 6.51 3.28
N LYS A 32 -10.50 7.17 2.31
CA LYS A 32 -11.55 6.60 1.46
C LYS A 32 -10.94 6.22 0.12
N LEU A 33 -11.02 4.94 -0.24
CA LEU A 33 -10.52 4.47 -1.52
C LEU A 33 -11.39 5.03 -2.67
N PRO A 34 -10.79 5.70 -3.68
CA PRO A 34 -11.51 6.18 -4.84
C PRO A 34 -11.93 5.02 -5.75
N THR A 35 -12.92 5.25 -6.62
CA THR A 35 -13.21 4.30 -7.70
C THR A 35 -12.06 4.34 -8.73
N PRO A 36 -11.42 3.19 -9.03
CA PRO A 36 -10.33 3.18 -9.99
C PRO A 36 -10.80 3.58 -11.39
N ALA A 37 -10.09 4.48 -12.07
CA ALA A 37 -10.34 4.78 -13.48
C ALA A 37 -10.02 3.55 -14.36
N ALA A 38 -10.69 3.42 -15.50
CA ALA A 38 -10.36 2.40 -16.49
C ALA A 38 -8.94 2.63 -17.07
N PRO A 39 -8.24 1.57 -17.54
CA PRO A 39 -6.99 1.74 -18.29
C PRO A 39 -7.23 2.56 -19.56
N ILE A 40 -6.25 3.38 -19.92
CA ILE A 40 -6.32 4.25 -21.11
C ILE A 40 -5.83 3.53 -22.37
N ALA A 41 -5.14 2.39 -22.25
CA ALA A 41 -4.51 1.64 -23.33
C ALA A 41 -4.78 0.13 -23.23
N ASN A 42 -4.22 -0.65 -24.16
CA ASN A 42 -4.37 -2.12 -24.22
C ASN A 42 -3.55 -2.83 -23.13
N TYR A 43 -3.81 -2.51 -21.85
CA TYR A 43 -3.29 -3.25 -20.70
C TYR A 43 -4.37 -3.33 -19.62
N VAL A 44 -4.13 -4.19 -18.62
CA VAL A 44 -5.01 -4.33 -17.45
C VAL A 44 -4.31 -3.84 -16.20
N LYS A 45 -5.08 -3.33 -15.23
CA LYS A 45 -4.51 -2.82 -13.98
C LYS A 45 -3.88 -3.89 -13.10
N LEU A 46 -4.29 -5.14 -13.30
CA LEU A 46 -3.74 -6.27 -12.59
C LEU A 46 -3.94 -7.57 -13.38
N VAL A 47 -3.07 -8.54 -13.07
CA VAL A 47 -3.18 -9.93 -13.54
C VAL A 47 -3.06 -10.85 -12.34
N GLN A 48 -3.94 -11.84 -12.23
CA GLN A 48 -3.86 -12.87 -11.20
C GLN A 48 -3.27 -14.16 -11.77
N VAL A 49 -2.29 -14.73 -11.07
CA VAL A 49 -1.68 -16.03 -11.36
C VAL A 49 -1.69 -16.87 -10.09
N GLY A 50 -2.60 -17.82 -10.03
CA GLY A 50 -2.85 -18.58 -8.80
C GLY A 50 -3.28 -17.65 -7.65
N LYS A 51 -2.51 -17.62 -6.57
CA LYS A 51 -2.74 -16.73 -5.42
C LYS A 51 -1.97 -15.42 -5.50
N LEU A 52 -1.21 -15.17 -6.55
CA LEU A 52 -0.47 -13.94 -6.74
C LEU A 52 -1.22 -12.99 -7.66
N ILE A 53 -1.30 -11.74 -7.23
CA ILE A 53 -1.84 -10.63 -8.03
C ILE A 53 -0.70 -9.66 -8.32
N PHE A 54 -0.48 -9.41 -9.60
CA PHE A 54 0.49 -8.46 -10.13
C PHE A 54 -0.27 -7.19 -10.51
N LEU A 55 -0.01 -6.10 -9.81
CA LEU A 55 -0.63 -4.80 -10.13
C LEU A 55 0.35 -3.97 -10.96
N SER A 56 -0.17 -3.41 -12.05
CA SER A 56 0.54 -2.45 -12.89
C SER A 56 0.89 -1.17 -12.13
N GLY A 57 1.79 -0.36 -12.67
CA GLY A 57 2.15 0.93 -12.11
C GLY A 57 0.94 1.85 -11.91
N HIS A 58 0.87 2.48 -10.75
CA HIS A 58 -0.12 3.48 -10.38
C HIS A 58 0.57 4.78 -9.98
N GLY A 59 0.06 5.89 -10.50
CA GLY A 59 0.54 7.23 -10.16
C GLY A 59 -0.17 7.87 -8.97
N PRO A 60 0.33 9.02 -8.48
CA PRO A 60 -0.19 9.75 -7.33
C PRO A 60 -1.41 10.59 -7.72
N LEU A 61 -2.58 9.96 -7.79
CA LEU A 61 -3.84 10.59 -8.18
C LEU A 61 -4.36 11.48 -7.04
N LEU A 62 -4.56 12.76 -7.33
CA LEU A 62 -5.15 13.74 -6.44
C LEU A 62 -6.69 13.69 -6.49
N GLN A 63 -7.35 14.26 -5.49
CA GLN A 63 -8.83 14.32 -5.42
C GLN A 63 -9.48 15.05 -6.59
N ASN A 64 -8.78 15.98 -7.20
CA ASN A 64 -9.26 16.73 -8.38
C ASN A 64 -9.09 15.97 -9.71
N GLY A 65 -8.62 14.72 -9.67
CA GLY A 65 -8.40 13.89 -10.85
C GLY A 65 -7.06 14.09 -11.56
N ASN A 66 -6.23 15.04 -11.13
CA ASN A 66 -4.88 15.25 -11.66
C ASN A 66 -3.86 14.40 -10.94
N TYR A 67 -2.67 14.24 -11.52
CA TYR A 67 -1.54 13.63 -10.83
C TYR A 67 -0.68 14.69 -10.13
N LEU A 68 -0.04 14.31 -9.02
CA LEU A 68 1.07 15.09 -8.46
C LEU A 68 2.28 14.90 -9.39
N THR A 69 2.74 15.99 -9.99
CA THR A 69 3.76 16.00 -11.04
C THR A 69 4.99 16.75 -10.61
N GLY A 70 6.09 16.55 -11.34
CA GLY A 70 7.38 17.23 -11.12
C GLY A 70 8.48 16.27 -10.69
N LYS A 71 9.67 16.81 -10.57
CA LYS A 71 10.92 16.06 -10.36
C LYS A 71 11.45 16.27 -8.95
N LEU A 72 11.69 15.16 -8.23
CA LEU A 72 12.34 15.15 -6.92
C LEU A 72 13.77 15.69 -7.04
N GLY A 73 14.15 16.53 -6.08
CA GLY A 73 15.41 17.25 -6.11
C GLY A 73 15.40 18.53 -6.97
N LYS A 74 14.22 18.92 -7.51
CA LYS A 74 14.05 20.18 -8.23
C LYS A 74 12.70 20.84 -7.89
N GLU A 75 11.59 20.36 -8.46
CA GLU A 75 10.26 20.95 -8.25
C GLU A 75 9.53 20.36 -7.04
N VAL A 76 9.84 19.12 -6.67
CA VAL A 76 9.13 18.35 -5.63
C VAL A 76 10.08 18.09 -4.47
N SER A 77 9.62 18.39 -3.24
CA SER A 77 10.36 18.07 -2.01
C SER A 77 10.24 16.57 -1.65
N ILE A 78 11.07 16.10 -0.71
CA ILE A 78 10.98 14.72 -0.20
C ILE A 78 9.62 14.47 0.45
N GLU A 79 9.11 15.41 1.22
CA GLU A 79 7.80 15.32 1.90
C GLU A 79 6.65 15.24 0.89
N GLN A 80 6.70 16.05 -0.16
CA GLN A 80 5.72 15.97 -1.26
C GLN A 80 5.83 14.64 -2.01
N GLY A 81 7.05 14.15 -2.22
CA GLY A 81 7.31 12.84 -2.81
C GLY A 81 6.78 11.69 -1.94
N TYR A 82 6.94 11.78 -0.61
CA TYR A 82 6.38 10.83 0.35
C TYR A 82 4.84 10.77 0.24
N GLU A 83 4.17 11.93 0.21
CA GLU A 83 2.71 11.98 0.01
C GLU A 83 2.30 11.46 -1.38
N ALA A 84 3.10 11.72 -2.43
CA ALA A 84 2.88 11.14 -3.75
C ALA A 84 2.95 9.60 -3.71
N ALA A 85 3.94 9.02 -3.04
CA ALA A 85 4.06 7.58 -2.88
C ALA A 85 2.88 6.98 -2.09
N LYS A 86 2.40 7.68 -1.06
CA LYS A 86 1.20 7.30 -0.31
C LYS A 86 -0.05 7.31 -1.21
N LEU A 87 -0.22 8.32 -2.06
CA LEU A 87 -1.32 8.39 -3.02
C LEU A 87 -1.26 7.25 -4.05
N CYS A 88 -0.07 6.87 -4.53
CA CYS A 88 0.11 5.67 -5.35
C CYS A 88 -0.41 4.42 -4.62
N GLY A 89 -0.09 4.28 -3.33
CA GLY A 89 -0.58 3.20 -2.48
C GLY A 89 -2.11 3.17 -2.39
N VAL A 90 -2.75 4.32 -2.19
CA VAL A 90 -4.22 4.42 -2.17
C VAL A 90 -4.82 3.99 -3.51
N ALA A 91 -4.24 4.40 -4.64
CA ALA A 91 -4.70 4.01 -5.97
C ALA A 91 -4.54 2.50 -6.23
N LEU A 92 -3.42 1.90 -5.78
CA LEU A 92 -3.17 0.46 -5.84
C LEU A 92 -4.18 -0.33 -4.99
N LEU A 93 -4.44 0.11 -3.75
CA LEU A 93 -5.44 -0.51 -2.88
C LEU A 93 -6.84 -0.43 -3.46
N SER A 94 -7.19 0.68 -4.13
CA SER A 94 -8.48 0.83 -4.80
C SER A 94 -8.65 -0.20 -5.92
N SER A 95 -7.63 -0.37 -6.77
CA SER A 95 -7.64 -1.34 -7.85
C SER A 95 -7.68 -2.78 -7.34
N LEU A 96 -6.93 -3.07 -6.26
CA LEU A 96 -6.94 -4.38 -5.61
C LEU A 96 -8.30 -4.69 -5.01
N GLN A 97 -8.89 -3.77 -4.24
CA GLN A 97 -10.21 -3.96 -3.62
C GLN A 97 -11.30 -4.19 -4.66
N LEU A 98 -11.28 -3.45 -5.77
CA LEU A 98 -12.23 -3.67 -6.87
C LEU A 98 -12.13 -5.11 -7.43
N ALA A 99 -10.91 -5.64 -7.54
CA ALA A 99 -10.66 -6.96 -8.11
C ALA A 99 -11.03 -8.11 -7.19
N ILE A 100 -10.67 -8.02 -5.89
CA ILE A 100 -10.86 -9.12 -4.94
C ILE A 100 -12.09 -8.96 -4.04
N GLY A 101 -12.72 -7.78 -4.06
CA GLY A 101 -13.92 -7.41 -3.29
C GLY A 101 -13.64 -7.01 -1.84
N ASP A 102 -12.71 -7.67 -1.16
CA ASP A 102 -12.39 -7.43 0.25
C ASP A 102 -10.88 -7.53 0.50
N LEU A 103 -10.28 -6.48 1.03
CA LEU A 103 -8.85 -6.43 1.36
C LEU A 103 -8.46 -7.39 2.49
N SER A 104 -9.39 -7.91 3.28
CA SER A 104 -9.10 -8.94 4.28
C SER A 104 -8.58 -10.25 3.68
N LYS A 105 -8.86 -10.50 2.38
CA LYS A 105 -8.31 -11.63 1.62
C LYS A 105 -6.82 -11.51 1.32
N VAL A 106 -6.21 -10.34 1.58
CA VAL A 106 -4.77 -10.18 1.43
C VAL A 106 -4.04 -10.97 2.50
N LYS A 107 -3.25 -11.94 2.06
CA LYS A 107 -2.39 -12.73 2.92
C LYS A 107 -1.11 -11.97 3.25
N ARG A 108 -0.51 -11.29 2.25
CA ARG A 108 0.63 -10.39 2.41
C ARG A 108 0.88 -9.55 1.17
N ILE A 109 1.50 -8.40 1.36
CA ILE A 109 2.19 -7.68 0.29
C ILE A 109 3.55 -8.37 0.07
N VAL A 110 3.82 -8.85 -1.14
CA VAL A 110 5.03 -9.62 -1.44
C VAL A 110 6.18 -8.70 -1.82
N LYS A 111 5.94 -7.81 -2.78
CA LYS A 111 6.95 -6.88 -3.30
C LYS A 111 6.31 -5.59 -3.78
N ALA A 112 7.06 -4.51 -3.66
CA ALA A 112 6.78 -3.24 -4.31
C ALA A 112 8.01 -2.73 -5.05
N THR A 113 7.80 -2.13 -6.24
CA THR A 113 8.81 -1.39 -6.97
C THR A 113 8.31 0.04 -7.11
N GLY A 114 9.06 0.98 -6.51
CA GLY A 114 8.76 2.41 -6.59
C GLY A 114 9.74 3.10 -7.53
N PHE A 115 9.19 3.80 -8.51
CA PHE A 115 9.91 4.63 -9.47
C PHE A 115 9.72 6.09 -9.09
N VAL A 116 10.82 6.81 -8.94
CA VAL A 116 10.84 8.22 -8.53
C VAL A 116 11.38 9.06 -9.67
N ASN A 117 10.56 9.96 -10.21
CA ASN A 117 11.01 10.96 -11.17
C ASN A 117 11.95 11.94 -10.46
N SER A 118 13.25 11.81 -10.68
CA SER A 118 14.24 12.55 -9.88
C SER A 118 15.38 13.10 -10.73
N THR A 119 16.05 14.12 -10.20
CA THR A 119 17.31 14.59 -10.78
C THR A 119 18.38 13.51 -10.64
N GLU A 120 19.43 13.59 -11.45
CA GLU A 120 20.54 12.63 -11.45
C GLU A 120 21.28 12.54 -10.12
N ASN A 121 21.33 13.63 -9.38
CA ASN A 121 22.01 13.71 -8.07
C ASN A 121 21.10 13.38 -6.88
N PHE A 122 19.81 13.10 -7.11
CA PHE A 122 18.88 12.76 -6.03
C PHE A 122 19.06 11.29 -5.62
N THR A 123 19.37 11.05 -4.35
CA THR A 123 19.65 9.71 -3.80
C THR A 123 18.70 9.28 -2.69
N ASP A 124 17.70 10.11 -2.37
CA ASP A 124 16.74 9.89 -1.29
C ASP A 124 15.44 9.17 -1.75
N GLN A 125 15.47 8.40 -2.86
CA GLN A 125 14.34 7.62 -3.32
C GLN A 125 13.73 6.73 -2.22
N PRO A 126 14.52 6.07 -1.34
CA PRO A 126 13.94 5.29 -0.25
C PRO A 126 13.08 6.10 0.71
N LYS A 127 13.45 7.36 1.00
CA LYS A 127 12.65 8.26 1.86
C LYS A 127 11.31 8.60 1.23
N VAL A 128 11.29 8.80 -0.09
CA VAL A 128 10.08 9.04 -0.87
C VAL A 128 9.15 7.82 -0.81
N ILE A 129 9.68 6.62 -1.13
CA ILE A 129 8.86 5.41 -1.20
C ILE A 129 8.42 4.91 0.19
N ASN A 130 8.99 5.44 1.28
CA ASN A 130 8.48 5.17 2.63
C ASN A 130 7.00 5.55 2.76
N GLY A 131 6.50 6.58 2.05
CA GLY A 131 5.08 6.94 2.08
C GLY A 131 4.14 5.79 1.68
N PHE A 132 4.54 4.99 0.69
CA PHE A 132 3.83 3.76 0.33
C PHE A 132 4.00 2.67 1.40
N SER A 133 5.24 2.42 1.83
CA SER A 133 5.52 1.32 2.76
C SER A 133 4.84 1.52 4.12
N ASP A 134 4.84 2.75 4.62
CA ASP A 134 4.20 3.11 5.89
C ASP A 134 2.67 2.97 5.79
N LEU A 135 2.07 3.34 4.64
CA LEU A 135 0.65 3.09 4.38
C LEU A 135 0.34 1.59 4.38
N MET A 136 1.14 0.76 3.70
CA MET A 136 0.90 -0.69 3.67
C MET A 136 1.02 -1.31 5.07
N ALA A 137 2.03 -0.90 5.85
CA ALA A 137 2.19 -1.34 7.23
C ALA A 137 1.05 -0.86 8.13
N ALA A 138 0.56 0.36 7.95
CA ALA A 138 -0.58 0.88 8.72
C ALA A 138 -1.91 0.18 8.38
N VAL A 139 -2.11 -0.24 7.12
CA VAL A 139 -3.34 -0.91 6.67
C VAL A 139 -3.32 -2.41 6.99
N PHE A 140 -2.21 -3.10 6.74
CA PHE A 140 -2.12 -4.56 6.82
C PHE A 140 -1.24 -5.07 7.97
N GLU A 141 -0.71 -4.20 8.81
CA GLU A 141 0.18 -4.54 9.91
C GLU A 141 1.40 -5.36 9.39
N ASP A 142 1.73 -6.49 10.01
CA ASP A 142 2.83 -7.35 9.57
C ASP A 142 2.67 -7.90 8.14
N LYS A 143 1.43 -8.09 7.68
CA LYS A 143 1.15 -8.51 6.30
C LYS A 143 1.51 -7.42 5.26
N GLY A 144 1.61 -6.16 5.68
CA GLY A 144 2.01 -5.02 4.85
C GLY A 144 3.51 -4.88 4.65
N LYS A 145 4.33 -5.53 5.47
CA LYS A 145 5.80 -5.53 5.34
C LYS A 145 6.23 -6.35 4.12
N HIS A 146 6.95 -5.73 3.18
CA HIS A 146 7.22 -6.29 1.86
C HIS A 146 8.67 -6.10 1.43
N ALA A 147 9.13 -6.93 0.49
CA ALA A 147 10.37 -6.67 -0.23
C ALA A 147 10.20 -5.44 -1.14
N ARG A 148 11.22 -4.57 -1.23
CA ARG A 148 11.10 -3.30 -1.94
C ARG A 148 12.33 -2.96 -2.77
N SER A 149 12.09 -2.33 -3.93
CA SER A 149 13.07 -1.54 -4.66
C SER A 149 12.56 -0.10 -4.77
N ALA A 150 13.45 0.88 -4.57
CA ALA A 150 13.19 2.31 -4.75
C ALA A 150 14.24 2.85 -5.73
N ILE A 151 13.79 3.29 -6.90
CA ILE A 151 14.67 3.56 -8.05
C ILE A 151 14.38 4.98 -8.56
N GLY A 152 15.44 5.75 -8.84
CA GLY A 152 15.35 7.02 -9.55
C GLY A 152 15.21 6.79 -11.06
N THR A 153 14.35 7.56 -11.72
CA THR A 153 14.16 7.55 -13.17
C THR A 153 14.35 8.94 -13.75
N ALA A 154 14.81 8.98 -14.99
CA ALA A 154 15.01 10.26 -15.70
C ALA A 154 13.69 10.99 -15.97
N SER A 155 12.59 10.24 -16.14
CA SER A 155 11.23 10.75 -16.34
C SER A 155 10.21 9.66 -16.04
N LEU A 156 8.97 10.07 -15.75
CA LEU A 156 7.80 9.20 -15.68
C LEU A 156 6.71 9.70 -16.64
N PRO A 157 5.79 8.83 -17.07
CA PRO A 157 4.64 9.23 -17.89
C PRO A 157 3.89 10.40 -17.25
N LEU A 158 3.37 11.32 -18.06
CA LEU A 158 2.63 12.50 -17.60
C LEU A 158 3.41 13.37 -16.60
N ASN A 159 4.74 13.25 -16.57
CA ASN A 159 5.60 13.92 -15.59
C ASN A 159 5.21 13.63 -14.12
N MET A 160 4.61 12.46 -13.84
CA MET A 160 4.29 12.06 -12.47
C MET A 160 5.55 12.07 -11.59
N ALA A 161 5.40 12.46 -10.33
CA ALA A 161 6.53 12.49 -9.38
C ALA A 161 6.96 11.10 -8.95
N VAL A 162 6.01 10.17 -8.84
CA VAL A 162 6.22 8.79 -8.37
C VAL A 162 5.29 7.87 -9.14
N GLU A 163 5.73 6.64 -9.39
CA GLU A 163 4.90 5.53 -9.85
C GLU A 163 5.27 4.29 -9.04
N ILE A 164 4.28 3.47 -8.67
CA ILE A 164 4.52 2.25 -7.88
C ILE A 164 3.72 1.09 -8.45
N GLU A 165 4.38 -0.05 -8.58
CA GLU A 165 3.77 -1.36 -8.82
C GLU A 165 3.94 -2.26 -7.61
N MET A 166 3.05 -3.26 -7.46
CA MET A 166 3.16 -4.23 -6.38
C MET A 166 2.69 -5.63 -6.75
N ILE A 167 3.20 -6.61 -6.00
CA ILE A 167 2.76 -8.01 -6.05
C ILE A 167 2.15 -8.35 -4.69
N VAL A 168 0.97 -8.94 -4.71
CA VAL A 168 0.18 -9.31 -3.53
C VAL A 168 -0.13 -10.80 -3.55
N GLU A 169 0.00 -11.48 -2.41
CA GLU A 169 -0.51 -12.83 -2.20
C GLU A 169 -1.87 -12.74 -1.50
N ILE A 170 -2.86 -13.46 -2.02
CA ILE A 170 -4.20 -13.62 -1.43
C ILE A 170 -4.41 -15.01 -0.86
N GLU A 171 -5.44 -15.20 -0.03
CA GLU A 171 -5.80 -16.47 0.63
C GLU A 171 -6.08 -17.62 -0.37
#